data_9c2ec12f3435116681d6bcfe44a2efaa
#
_entry.id   9c2ec12f3435116681d6bcfe44a2efaa
#
_cell.length_a   1.000
_cell.length_b   1.000
_cell.length_c   1.000
_cell.angle_alpha   90.00
_cell.angle_beta   90.00
_cell.angle_gamma   90.00
#
_symmetry.space_group_name_H-M   'P 1'
#
loop_
_entity.id
_entity.type
_entity.pdbx_description
1 polymer ?
#
loop_
_entity_poly.entity_id
_entity_poly.type
_entity_poly.pdbx_seq_one_letter_code
_entity_poly.pdbx_strand_id
1 'polypeptide(L)'
;MQQDENTPTDGRKTEENAQNIQHVQSAAADGKPALYGRKVLSFVRRSARLDARLQRAWDAYADTYLLSINAGEGSLDVREGFVFDQAYIRETWGNTNPLIVEIGSGQGENVVAAAASQPDVNFLALEVYDPGVAHTLLLAGKQNLKNLRIAQINAPELFKAAVDGSIAEVWTFFPDPWPKMRHHKRRIVQPELAADIHRALTDEGVWRIATDIEDYALHVHEVMDELDGFHNDGTLTVSLPVEHVGKGNADEAAALRHADFAESERFDGRVLTNFEKKGLAAGRVIHDSPIVACNAIRLGISVFYEDSCLIVAVCDTGATRRGLHVGQIRV
;
A
#
# COMPACT_ATOMS: atom_id res chain seq x y z
N MET A 1 9.68 28.49 -64.80
CA MET A 1 8.79 29.61 -64.48
C MET A 1 8.03 29.16 -63.28
N GLN A 2 8.57 29.52 -62.08
CA GLN A 2 7.98 30.48 -61.12
C GLN A 2 6.65 29.99 -60.56
N GLN A 3 6.38 29.95 -59.27
CA GLN A 3 6.95 30.60 -58.07
C GLN A 3 6.50 29.86 -56.82
N ASP A 4 7.30 30.02 -55.80
CA ASP A 4 7.09 29.80 -54.38
C ASP A 4 5.78 30.37 -53.86
N GLU A 5 5.13 29.66 -52.87
CA GLU A 5 4.48 30.38 -51.79
C GLU A 5 4.51 29.61 -50.46
N ASN A 6 5.10 30.28 -49.55
CA ASN A 6 5.35 30.13 -48.15
C ASN A 6 4.05 29.88 -47.32
N THR A 7 4.04 28.97 -46.42
CA THR A 7 3.02 28.87 -45.36
C THR A 7 3.67 29.14 -43.99
N PRO A 8 3.12 30.00 -43.15
CA PRO A 8 3.75 30.38 -41.90
C PRO A 8 3.52 29.34 -40.80
N THR A 9 4.59 29.05 -40.11
CA THR A 9 4.62 28.24 -38.87
C THR A 9 3.88 28.94 -37.74
N ASP A 10 2.96 28.19 -37.12
CA ASP A 10 2.14 28.57 -35.98
C ASP A 10 2.98 28.77 -34.71
N GLY A 11 3.11 30.06 -34.33
CA GLY A 11 3.85 30.53 -33.14
C GLY A 11 3.08 30.50 -31.83
N ARG A 12 2.07 29.65 -31.65
CA ARG A 12 1.19 29.65 -30.46
C ARG A 12 1.51 28.64 -29.37
N LYS A 13 2.54 27.84 -29.48
CA LYS A 13 2.89 26.83 -28.47
C LYS A 13 4.01 27.21 -27.49
N THR A 14 4.58 28.39 -27.59
CA THR A 14 5.71 28.84 -26.76
C THR A 14 5.32 29.85 -25.67
N GLU A 15 4.12 30.43 -25.69
CA GLU A 15 3.74 31.47 -24.71
C GLU A 15 2.99 30.92 -23.48
N GLU A 16 2.37 29.76 -23.54
CA GLU A 16 1.70 29.14 -22.36
C GLU A 16 2.66 28.55 -21.34
N ASN A 17 3.91 28.28 -21.70
CA ASN A 17 4.92 27.75 -20.77
C ASN A 17 5.70 28.86 -20.00
N ALA A 18 5.56 30.11 -20.38
CA ALA A 18 6.27 31.21 -19.74
C ALA A 18 5.49 31.90 -18.60
N GLN A 19 4.18 31.74 -18.55
CA GLN A 19 3.34 32.38 -17.51
C GLN A 19 3.24 31.60 -16.20
N ASN A 20 3.71 30.35 -16.13
CA ASN A 20 3.72 29.55 -14.91
C ASN A 20 5.02 29.67 -14.08
N ILE A 21 5.93 30.54 -14.46
CA ILE A 21 7.23 30.73 -13.76
C ILE A 21 7.27 32.05 -12.94
N GLN A 22 6.30 32.94 -13.06
CA GLN A 22 6.37 34.26 -12.44
C GLN A 22 5.59 34.48 -11.14
N HIS A 23 5.03 33.45 -10.50
CA HIS A 23 4.28 33.61 -9.24
C HIS A 23 4.96 33.03 -7.99
N VAL A 24 6.27 32.82 -7.99
CA VAL A 24 7.03 32.42 -6.78
C VAL A 24 8.29 33.28 -6.63
N GLN A 25 8.13 34.60 -6.61
CA GLN A 25 9.21 35.51 -6.17
C GLN A 25 8.62 36.70 -5.41
N SER A 26 8.23 36.49 -4.16
CA SER A 26 8.26 37.54 -3.13
C SER A 26 8.04 36.95 -1.74
N ALA A 27 9.08 36.48 -1.11
CA ALA A 27 9.31 36.51 0.35
C ALA A 27 10.70 35.94 0.61
N ALA A 28 11.71 36.79 0.47
CA ALA A 28 13.07 36.50 0.93
C ALA A 28 13.39 37.44 2.08
N ALA A 29 13.40 36.88 3.29
CA ALA A 29 14.23 37.37 4.40
C ALA A 29 14.60 36.16 5.26
N ASP A 30 15.92 35.94 5.33
CA ASP A 30 16.65 35.05 6.22
C ASP A 30 16.68 33.54 5.95
N GLY A 31 17.78 33.13 5.31
CA GLY A 31 18.51 31.92 5.65
C GLY A 31 18.01 30.60 5.11
N LYS A 32 18.53 30.18 3.96
CA LYS A 32 18.46 28.88 3.29
C LYS A 32 17.09 28.49 2.72
N PRO A 33 16.97 28.28 1.39
CA PRO A 33 15.75 27.72 0.83
C PRO A 33 15.58 26.31 1.40
N ALA A 34 14.47 26.09 2.10
CA ALA A 34 14.01 24.75 2.38
C ALA A 34 13.83 24.05 1.04
N LEU A 35 14.61 23.01 0.80
CA LEU A 35 14.38 22.10 -0.31
C LEU A 35 13.01 21.45 -0.07
N TYR A 36 11.96 22.08 -0.57
CA TYR A 36 10.67 21.45 -0.73
C TYR A 36 10.85 20.33 -1.77
N GLY A 37 11.29 19.17 -1.30
CA GLY A 37 11.31 17.97 -2.10
C GLY A 37 9.89 17.72 -2.60
N ARG A 38 9.68 17.68 -3.93
CA ARG A 38 8.38 17.30 -4.49
C ARG A 38 8.00 15.95 -3.89
N LYS A 39 6.85 15.89 -3.19
CA LYS A 39 6.27 14.65 -2.66
C LYS A 39 6.24 13.60 -3.79
N VAL A 40 6.89 12.48 -3.58
CA VAL A 40 6.89 11.39 -4.56
C VAL A 40 5.53 10.70 -4.47
N LEU A 41 4.80 10.65 -5.59
CA LEU A 41 3.49 10.00 -5.65
C LEU A 41 3.63 8.59 -6.24
N SER A 42 3.02 7.62 -5.58
CA SER A 42 2.96 6.21 -5.99
C SER A 42 2.02 5.95 -7.16
N PHE A 43 1.22 6.92 -7.56
CA PHE A 43 0.21 6.83 -8.60
C PHE A 43 0.36 7.93 -9.65
N VAL A 44 -0.33 7.76 -10.79
CA VAL A 44 -0.52 8.82 -11.80
C VAL A 44 -1.94 9.33 -11.68
N ARG A 45 -2.12 10.59 -11.24
CA ARG A 45 -3.44 11.21 -11.24
C ARG A 45 -3.89 11.39 -12.69
N ARG A 46 -4.89 10.62 -13.09
CA ARG A 46 -5.56 10.78 -14.39
C ARG A 46 -6.89 11.47 -14.11
N SER A 47 -7.12 12.62 -14.74
CA SER A 47 -8.45 13.21 -14.76
C SER A 47 -9.33 12.33 -15.64
N ALA A 48 -10.25 11.60 -15.05
CA ALA A 48 -11.22 10.82 -15.80
C ALA A 48 -12.60 11.33 -15.47
N ARG A 49 -13.29 11.79 -16.51
CA ARG A 49 -14.72 12.10 -16.41
C ARG A 49 -15.48 10.81 -16.14
N LEU A 50 -16.35 10.80 -15.15
CA LEU A 50 -17.25 9.69 -14.90
C LEU A 50 -18.25 9.56 -16.06
N ASP A 51 -18.52 8.33 -16.49
CA ASP A 51 -19.66 8.08 -17.35
C ASP A 51 -20.99 8.27 -16.59
N ALA A 52 -22.10 8.36 -17.32
CA ALA A 52 -23.41 8.63 -16.71
C ALA A 52 -23.86 7.55 -15.71
N ARG A 53 -23.36 6.31 -15.82
CA ARG A 53 -23.68 5.22 -14.89
C ARG A 53 -22.93 5.40 -13.59
N LEU A 54 -21.64 5.69 -13.67
CA LEU A 54 -20.77 5.91 -12.51
C LEU A 54 -21.12 7.22 -11.80
N GLN A 55 -21.50 8.26 -12.54
CA GLN A 55 -21.98 9.51 -11.95
C GLN A 55 -23.25 9.28 -11.11
N ARG A 56 -24.22 8.54 -11.64
CA ARG A 56 -25.43 8.19 -10.86
C ARG A 56 -25.10 7.37 -9.61
N ALA A 57 -24.12 6.48 -9.67
CA ALA A 57 -23.69 5.73 -8.49
C ALA A 57 -23.03 6.62 -7.44
N TRP A 58 -22.20 7.57 -7.89
CA TRP A 58 -21.60 8.58 -7.02
C TRP A 58 -22.69 9.40 -6.31
N ASP A 59 -23.61 9.98 -7.08
CA ASP A 59 -24.70 10.82 -6.56
C ASP A 59 -25.63 10.06 -5.58
N ALA A 60 -25.80 8.74 -5.79
CA ALA A 60 -26.69 7.94 -4.96
C ALA A 60 -26.03 7.37 -3.70
N TYR A 61 -24.71 7.15 -3.70
CA TYR A 61 -24.08 6.32 -2.68
C TYR A 61 -22.90 6.99 -1.97
N ALA A 62 -22.36 8.12 -2.46
CA ALA A 62 -21.22 8.76 -1.86
C ALA A 62 -21.44 9.11 -0.39
N ASP A 63 -22.59 9.72 -0.06
CA ASP A 63 -22.92 10.12 1.33
C ASP A 63 -22.96 8.93 2.31
N THR A 64 -23.21 7.71 1.80
CA THR A 64 -23.29 6.51 2.64
C THR A 64 -21.94 5.85 2.85
N TYR A 65 -21.10 5.82 1.80
CA TYR A 65 -19.89 4.99 1.80
C TYR A 65 -18.59 5.77 1.79
N LEU A 66 -18.58 7.00 1.23
CA LEU A 66 -17.35 7.78 1.09
C LEU A 66 -17.07 8.56 2.37
N LEU A 67 -15.88 8.35 2.93
CA LEU A 67 -15.44 9.07 4.12
C LEU A 67 -15.03 10.51 3.77
N SER A 68 -15.54 11.49 4.53
CA SER A 68 -15.18 12.90 4.40
C SER A 68 -14.00 13.24 5.29
N ILE A 69 -12.80 12.74 4.98
CA ILE A 69 -11.57 12.93 5.75
C ILE A 69 -10.49 13.74 5.02
N ASN A 70 -10.77 14.18 3.81
CA ASN A 70 -9.85 14.92 2.97
C ASN A 70 -9.58 16.33 3.49
N ALA A 71 -8.41 16.89 3.19
CA ALA A 71 -7.99 18.24 3.54
C ALA A 71 -8.79 19.34 2.81
N GLY A 72 -9.49 18.99 1.73
CA GLY A 72 -10.34 19.89 0.94
C GLY A 72 -10.86 19.19 -0.29
N GLU A 73 -11.72 19.85 -1.04
CA GLU A 73 -12.31 19.29 -2.27
C GLU A 73 -11.23 18.87 -3.27
N GLY A 74 -11.31 17.64 -3.73
CA GLY A 74 -10.34 17.04 -4.67
C GLY A 74 -8.93 16.83 -4.11
N SER A 75 -8.67 17.09 -2.83
CA SER A 75 -7.42 16.73 -2.17
C SER A 75 -7.37 15.23 -1.90
N LEU A 76 -6.17 14.65 -2.05
CA LEU A 76 -5.89 13.26 -1.65
C LEU A 76 -5.12 13.20 -0.32
N ASP A 77 -4.86 14.34 0.29
CA ASP A 77 -4.28 14.43 1.63
C ASP A 77 -5.40 14.41 2.67
N VAL A 78 -5.10 13.88 3.83
CA VAL A 78 -6.01 13.87 4.98
C VAL A 78 -6.01 15.24 5.64
N ARG A 79 -7.17 15.69 6.16
CA ARG A 79 -7.28 16.98 6.84
C ARG A 79 -6.38 17.05 8.08
N GLU A 80 -5.85 18.23 8.34
CA GLU A 80 -4.98 18.47 9.48
C GLU A 80 -5.69 18.13 10.82
N GLY A 81 -4.95 17.49 11.72
CA GLY A 81 -5.46 17.07 13.04
C GLY A 81 -6.42 15.89 13.01
N PHE A 82 -6.66 15.27 11.86
CA PHE A 82 -7.45 14.04 11.80
C PHE A 82 -6.68 12.87 12.42
N VAL A 83 -7.36 12.11 13.26
CA VAL A 83 -6.84 10.90 13.90
C VAL A 83 -7.75 9.74 13.52
N PHE A 84 -7.13 8.69 12.97
CA PHE A 84 -7.83 7.44 12.63
C PHE A 84 -7.66 6.45 13.78
N ASP A 85 -8.53 6.54 14.76
CA ASP A 85 -8.50 5.76 16.00
C ASP A 85 -9.72 4.82 16.14
N GLN A 86 -9.71 4.02 17.20
CA GLN A 86 -10.81 3.10 17.50
C GLN A 86 -12.16 3.81 17.77
N ALA A 87 -12.13 5.07 18.23
CA ALA A 87 -13.34 5.85 18.43
C ALA A 87 -13.96 6.23 17.08
N TYR A 88 -13.14 6.73 16.16
CA TYR A 88 -13.56 7.03 14.79
C TYR A 88 -14.05 5.80 14.04
N ILE A 89 -13.34 4.66 14.17
CA ILE A 89 -13.74 3.39 13.55
C ILE A 89 -15.12 2.97 14.08
N ARG A 90 -15.31 2.99 15.40
CA ARG A 90 -16.59 2.63 16.03
C ARG A 90 -17.73 3.54 15.58
N GLU A 91 -17.51 4.84 15.52
CA GLU A 91 -18.51 5.80 15.04
C GLU A 91 -18.86 5.53 13.56
N THR A 92 -17.86 5.29 12.73
CA THR A 92 -18.01 5.11 11.28
C THR A 92 -18.76 3.84 10.90
N TRP A 93 -18.49 2.71 11.57
CA TRP A 93 -19.12 1.42 11.26
C TRP A 93 -20.23 1.01 12.25
N GLY A 94 -20.36 1.72 13.38
CA GLY A 94 -21.35 1.42 14.40
C GLY A 94 -21.05 0.16 15.23
N ASN A 95 -19.82 -0.36 15.17
CA ASN A 95 -19.38 -1.58 15.84
C ASN A 95 -17.88 -1.54 16.16
N THR A 96 -17.34 -2.64 16.72
CA THR A 96 -15.94 -2.82 17.08
C THR A 96 -15.29 -4.01 16.37
N ASN A 97 -15.85 -4.41 15.24
CA ASN A 97 -15.31 -5.50 14.44
C ASN A 97 -13.90 -5.20 13.95
N PRO A 98 -13.07 -6.22 13.70
CA PRO A 98 -11.75 -6.04 13.09
C PRO A 98 -11.85 -5.24 11.79
N LEU A 99 -10.87 -4.36 11.55
CA LEU A 99 -10.82 -3.57 10.34
C LEU A 99 -9.75 -4.09 9.38
N ILE A 100 -10.15 -4.31 8.14
CA ILE A 100 -9.26 -4.60 7.01
C ILE A 100 -9.21 -3.39 6.09
N VAL A 101 -8.00 -2.97 5.68
CA VAL A 101 -7.77 -1.84 4.77
C VAL A 101 -7.17 -2.34 3.46
N GLU A 102 -7.84 -2.12 2.32
CA GLU A 102 -7.29 -2.43 1.00
C GLU A 102 -6.72 -1.16 0.35
N ILE A 103 -5.42 -1.17 0.06
CA ILE A 103 -4.70 -0.09 -0.61
C ILE A 103 -4.80 -0.27 -2.12
N GLY A 104 -5.34 0.72 -2.82
CA GLY A 104 -5.52 0.68 -4.27
C GLY A 104 -6.59 -0.31 -4.69
N SER A 105 -7.78 -0.23 -4.10
CA SER A 105 -8.90 -1.16 -4.35
C SER A 105 -9.38 -1.19 -5.81
N GLY A 106 -8.91 -0.28 -6.65
CA GLY A 106 -9.25 -0.22 -8.07
C GLY A 106 -10.76 -0.11 -8.30
N GLN A 107 -11.35 -1.10 -8.96
CA GLN A 107 -12.79 -1.14 -9.19
C GLN A 107 -13.60 -1.76 -8.03
N GLY A 108 -12.96 -2.07 -6.92
CA GLY A 108 -13.59 -2.57 -5.72
C GLY A 108 -14.07 -4.02 -5.78
N GLU A 109 -13.72 -4.78 -6.83
CA GLU A 109 -14.18 -6.17 -7.00
C GLU A 109 -13.82 -7.03 -5.80
N ASN A 110 -12.58 -6.89 -5.29
CA ASN A 110 -12.09 -7.69 -4.18
C ASN A 110 -12.69 -7.26 -2.85
N VAL A 111 -12.56 -6.00 -2.47
CA VAL A 111 -13.04 -5.51 -1.16
C VAL A 111 -14.55 -5.65 -1.00
N VAL A 112 -15.33 -5.47 -2.07
CA VAL A 112 -16.79 -5.64 -2.04
C VAL A 112 -17.17 -7.11 -1.85
N ALA A 113 -16.51 -8.03 -2.54
CA ALA A 113 -16.76 -9.46 -2.35
C ALA A 113 -16.37 -9.93 -0.95
N ALA A 114 -15.24 -9.45 -0.43
CA ALA A 114 -14.82 -9.74 0.94
C ALA A 114 -15.81 -9.20 1.97
N ALA A 115 -16.24 -7.94 1.83
CA ALA A 115 -17.23 -7.34 2.71
C ALA A 115 -18.58 -8.07 2.69
N ALA A 116 -19.00 -8.57 1.52
CA ALA A 116 -20.23 -9.34 1.39
C ALA A 116 -20.13 -10.71 2.06
N SER A 117 -18.97 -11.35 2.03
CA SER A 117 -18.75 -12.69 2.60
C SER A 117 -18.43 -12.66 4.09
N GLN A 118 -18.02 -11.53 4.65
CA GLN A 118 -17.55 -11.38 6.03
C GLN A 118 -18.28 -10.23 6.75
N PRO A 119 -19.56 -10.39 7.12
CA PRO A 119 -20.35 -9.31 7.73
C PRO A 119 -19.85 -8.86 9.10
N ASP A 120 -19.08 -9.69 9.79
CA ASP A 120 -18.50 -9.41 11.10
C ASP A 120 -17.08 -8.79 11.02
N VAL A 121 -16.66 -8.36 9.84
CA VAL A 121 -15.39 -7.65 9.58
C VAL A 121 -15.70 -6.32 8.92
N ASN A 122 -15.04 -5.26 9.34
CA ASN A 122 -15.12 -3.95 8.71
C ASN A 122 -14.09 -3.83 7.61
N PHE A 123 -14.45 -3.15 6.52
CA PHE A 123 -13.58 -2.94 5.37
C PHE A 123 -13.46 -1.46 5.03
N LEU A 124 -12.23 -1.03 4.72
CA LEU A 124 -11.93 0.29 4.18
C LEU A 124 -11.20 0.16 2.85
N ALA A 125 -11.80 0.62 1.78
CA ALA A 125 -11.19 0.72 0.46
C ALA A 125 -10.48 2.06 0.30
N LEU A 126 -9.18 2.06 0.00
CA LEU A 126 -8.42 3.26 -0.37
C LEU A 126 -8.23 3.28 -1.88
N GLU A 127 -8.70 4.33 -2.53
CA GLU A 127 -8.54 4.51 -3.97
C GLU A 127 -8.39 6.01 -4.30
N VAL A 128 -7.54 6.34 -5.28
CA VAL A 128 -7.27 7.72 -5.68
C VAL A 128 -7.95 8.10 -7.01
N TYR A 129 -8.42 7.10 -7.76
CA TYR A 129 -8.95 7.26 -9.11
C TYR A 129 -10.48 7.30 -9.10
N ASP A 130 -11.06 8.44 -9.51
CA ASP A 130 -12.51 8.68 -9.45
C ASP A 130 -13.37 7.54 -10.02
N PRO A 131 -13.07 6.97 -11.21
CA PRO A 131 -13.87 5.85 -11.73
C PRO A 131 -13.77 4.58 -10.90
N GLY A 132 -12.64 4.33 -10.22
CA GLY A 132 -12.47 3.22 -9.28
C GLY A 132 -13.37 3.41 -8.06
N VAL A 133 -13.30 4.58 -7.43
CA VAL A 133 -14.18 4.96 -6.33
C VAL A 133 -15.65 4.82 -6.71
N ALA A 134 -16.05 5.41 -7.85
CA ALA A 134 -17.45 5.37 -8.33
C ALA A 134 -17.93 3.95 -8.61
N HIS A 135 -17.06 3.07 -9.13
CA HIS A 135 -17.40 1.67 -9.36
C HIS A 135 -17.56 0.89 -8.06
N THR A 136 -16.68 1.15 -7.08
CA THR A 136 -16.79 0.56 -5.73
C THR A 136 -18.08 1.01 -5.05
N LEU A 137 -18.45 2.30 -5.14
CA LEU A 137 -19.73 2.84 -4.68
C LEU A 137 -20.92 2.10 -5.31
N LEU A 138 -20.86 1.89 -6.64
CA LEU A 138 -21.90 1.16 -7.37
C LEU A 138 -22.07 -0.27 -6.86
N LEU A 139 -20.97 -0.99 -6.66
CA LEU A 139 -21.01 -2.38 -6.19
C LEU A 139 -21.50 -2.48 -4.74
N ALA A 140 -20.96 -1.63 -3.86
CA ALA A 140 -21.34 -1.58 -2.45
C ALA A 140 -22.82 -1.20 -2.27
N GLY A 141 -23.27 -0.17 -2.99
CA GLY A 141 -24.65 0.31 -2.92
C GLY A 141 -25.66 -0.71 -3.45
N LYS A 142 -25.36 -1.43 -4.54
CA LYS A 142 -26.22 -2.50 -5.06
C LYS A 142 -26.40 -3.65 -4.07
N GLN A 143 -25.38 -3.95 -3.26
CA GLN A 143 -25.43 -5.01 -2.27
C GLN A 143 -25.84 -4.50 -0.89
N ASN A 144 -26.03 -3.18 -0.73
CA ASN A 144 -26.39 -2.53 0.53
C ASN A 144 -25.46 -2.94 1.70
N LEU A 145 -24.15 -3.01 1.42
CA LEU A 145 -23.15 -3.42 2.39
C LEU A 145 -23.09 -2.42 3.56
N LYS A 146 -23.04 -2.91 4.78
CA LYS A 146 -22.99 -2.06 5.99
C LYS A 146 -21.59 -1.91 6.55
N ASN A 147 -20.75 -2.88 6.28
CA ASN A 147 -19.41 -3.04 6.80
C ASN A 147 -18.29 -2.53 5.87
N LEU A 148 -18.63 -1.86 4.77
CA LEU A 148 -17.66 -1.27 3.85
C LEU A 148 -17.73 0.26 3.89
N ARG A 149 -16.55 0.90 3.89
CA ARG A 149 -16.37 2.35 3.63
C ARG A 149 -15.26 2.54 2.59
N ILE A 150 -15.26 3.73 1.98
CA ILE A 150 -14.30 4.10 0.94
C ILE A 150 -13.66 5.42 1.35
N ALA A 151 -12.35 5.56 1.18
CA ALA A 151 -11.67 6.84 1.32
C ALA A 151 -10.89 7.16 0.05
N GLN A 152 -11.19 8.31 -0.54
CA GLN A 152 -10.48 8.79 -1.72
C GLN A 152 -9.26 9.61 -1.30
N ILE A 153 -8.23 8.93 -0.82
CA ILE A 153 -7.00 9.54 -0.30
C ILE A 153 -5.77 8.76 -0.73
N ASN A 154 -4.61 9.41 -0.63
CA ASN A 154 -3.33 8.73 -0.78
C ASN A 154 -3.07 7.87 0.47
N ALA A 155 -2.84 6.57 0.30
CA ALA A 155 -2.74 5.61 1.40
C ALA A 155 -1.74 6.00 2.51
N PRO A 156 -0.51 6.50 2.23
CA PRO A 156 0.40 6.92 3.29
C PRO A 156 -0.19 7.97 4.24
N GLU A 157 -1.13 8.79 3.79
CA GLU A 157 -1.74 9.82 4.64
C GLU A 157 -2.68 9.21 5.69
N LEU A 158 -3.38 8.09 5.35
CA LEU A 158 -4.18 7.36 6.32
C LEU A 158 -3.29 6.75 7.40
N PHE A 159 -2.24 6.03 6.99
CA PHE A 159 -1.39 5.30 7.93
C PHE A 159 -0.62 6.24 8.88
N LYS A 160 -0.25 7.43 8.43
CA LYS A 160 0.28 8.49 9.31
C LYS A 160 -0.73 8.95 10.36
N ALA A 161 -2.01 9.01 10.00
CA ALA A 161 -3.09 9.43 10.90
C ALA A 161 -3.62 8.28 11.78
N ALA A 162 -3.32 7.03 11.44
CA ALA A 162 -3.76 5.85 12.17
C ALA A 162 -3.02 5.75 13.52
N VAL A 163 -3.75 5.37 14.56
CA VAL A 163 -3.14 5.05 15.87
C VAL A 163 -2.62 3.62 15.88
N ASP A 164 -1.72 3.35 16.83
CA ASP A 164 -1.10 2.05 17.01
C ASP A 164 -2.16 0.96 17.24
N GLY A 165 -2.01 -0.18 16.55
CA GLY A 165 -2.86 -1.35 16.74
C GLY A 165 -4.32 -1.13 16.35
N SER A 166 -4.62 -0.21 15.44
CA SER A 166 -6.00 0.11 15.02
C SER A 166 -6.53 -0.73 13.86
N ILE A 167 -5.65 -1.44 13.13
CA ILE A 167 -5.97 -2.14 11.89
C ILE A 167 -5.59 -3.63 12.05
N ALA A 168 -6.51 -4.53 11.70
CA ALA A 168 -6.28 -5.98 11.79
C ALA A 168 -5.51 -6.53 10.59
N GLU A 169 -5.86 -6.11 9.38
CA GLU A 169 -5.15 -6.50 8.17
C GLU A 169 -5.03 -5.33 7.18
N VAL A 170 -3.96 -5.35 6.40
CA VAL A 170 -3.77 -4.46 5.25
C VAL A 170 -3.60 -5.32 4.00
N TRP A 171 -4.26 -4.94 2.91
CA TRP A 171 -4.16 -5.61 1.62
C TRP A 171 -3.59 -4.66 0.57
N THR A 172 -2.64 -5.13 -0.22
CA THR A 172 -2.06 -4.41 -1.36
C THR A 172 -1.91 -5.38 -2.52
N PHE A 173 -2.89 -5.40 -3.41
CA PHE A 173 -2.92 -6.36 -4.50
C PHE A 173 -2.68 -5.69 -5.85
N PHE A 174 -1.67 -6.18 -6.58
CA PHE A 174 -1.28 -5.72 -7.92
C PHE A 174 -1.05 -4.20 -8.01
N PRO A 175 -0.22 -3.64 -7.12
CA PRO A 175 0.10 -2.21 -7.15
C PRO A 175 0.83 -1.83 -8.44
N ASP A 176 0.84 -0.52 -8.77
CA ASP A 176 1.56 0.00 -9.93
C ASP A 176 3.04 -0.39 -9.89
N PRO A 177 3.56 -1.16 -10.86
CA PRO A 177 4.89 -1.79 -10.77
C PRO A 177 6.06 -0.84 -10.98
N TRP A 178 5.86 0.32 -11.61
CA TRP A 178 6.90 1.31 -11.91
C TRP A 178 8.19 0.68 -12.44
N PRO A 179 8.18 0.04 -13.63
CA PRO A 179 9.24 -0.90 -14.07
C PRO A 179 10.59 -0.25 -14.39
N LYS A 180 10.70 1.09 -14.39
CA LYS A 180 11.97 1.77 -14.60
C LYS A 180 12.64 2.03 -13.25
N MET A 181 13.88 1.63 -13.03
CA MET A 181 14.64 1.80 -11.78
C MET A 181 14.52 3.21 -11.17
N ARG A 182 14.65 4.28 -12.00
CA ARG A 182 14.46 5.66 -11.54
C ARG A 182 13.06 5.95 -10.96
N HIS A 183 12.08 5.06 -11.20
CA HIS A 183 10.70 5.16 -10.71
C HIS A 183 10.41 4.21 -9.54
N HIS A 184 11.31 3.32 -9.12
CA HIS A 184 11.10 2.39 -7.99
C HIS A 184 10.72 3.13 -6.71
N LYS A 185 11.26 4.34 -6.48
CA LYS A 185 10.84 5.24 -5.39
C LYS A 185 9.34 5.65 -5.42
N ARG A 186 8.62 5.31 -6.49
CA ARG A 186 7.17 5.53 -6.63
C ARG A 186 6.36 4.28 -6.32
N ARG A 187 6.99 3.13 -6.14
CA ARG A 187 6.31 1.93 -5.67
C ARG A 187 5.63 2.24 -4.33
N ILE A 188 4.44 1.71 -4.12
CA ILE A 188 3.70 2.02 -2.88
C ILE A 188 4.34 1.34 -1.67
N VAL A 189 4.91 0.14 -1.84
CA VAL A 189 5.67 -0.54 -0.80
C VAL A 189 7.03 0.15 -0.68
N GLN A 190 7.19 0.95 0.37
CA GLN A 190 8.41 1.68 0.70
C GLN A 190 8.64 1.59 2.21
N PRO A 191 9.89 1.72 2.70
CA PRO A 191 10.20 1.60 4.13
C PRO A 191 9.35 2.51 5.02
N GLU A 192 9.10 3.76 4.59
CA GLU A 192 8.33 4.71 5.38
C GLU A 192 6.86 4.28 5.53
N LEU A 193 6.22 3.82 4.45
CA LEU A 193 4.85 3.30 4.53
C LEU A 193 4.81 2.00 5.31
N ALA A 194 5.80 1.14 5.15
CA ALA A 194 5.85 -0.14 5.84
C ALA A 194 5.98 0.06 7.36
N ALA A 195 6.79 1.03 7.81
CA ALA A 195 6.88 1.40 9.21
C ALA A 195 5.55 1.94 9.77
N ASP A 196 4.85 2.80 9.01
CA ASP A 196 3.55 3.31 9.41
C ASP A 196 2.48 2.20 9.46
N ILE A 197 2.51 1.25 8.51
CA ILE A 197 1.61 0.07 8.51
C ILE A 197 1.92 -0.83 9.69
N HIS A 198 3.21 -1.12 9.97
CA HIS A 198 3.62 -1.92 11.12
C HIS A 198 3.03 -1.38 12.42
N ARG A 199 3.19 -0.08 12.65
CA ARG A 199 2.65 0.61 13.83
C ARG A 199 1.13 0.52 13.92
N ALA A 200 0.44 0.69 12.78
CA ALA A 200 -1.02 0.69 12.72
C ALA A 200 -1.64 -0.71 12.85
N LEU A 201 -0.91 -1.76 12.50
CA LEU A 201 -1.39 -3.14 12.63
C LEU A 201 -1.49 -3.55 14.10
N THR A 202 -2.48 -4.36 14.40
CA THR A 202 -2.57 -5.10 15.67
C THR A 202 -1.39 -6.04 15.80
N ASP A 203 -1.12 -6.53 17.01
CA ASP A 203 -0.17 -7.63 17.20
C ASP A 203 -0.64 -8.85 16.39
N GLU A 204 0.28 -9.48 15.64
CA GLU A 204 -0.02 -10.52 14.66
C GLU A 204 -0.95 -10.09 13.51
N GLY A 205 -1.18 -8.79 13.33
CA GLY A 205 -1.87 -8.25 12.15
C GLY A 205 -1.08 -8.51 10.88
N VAL A 206 -1.76 -8.71 9.76
CA VAL A 206 -1.15 -9.19 8.51
C VAL A 206 -1.20 -8.11 7.43
N TRP A 207 -0.07 -7.85 6.78
CA TRP A 207 -0.04 -7.14 5.51
C TRP A 207 0.10 -8.14 4.36
N ARG A 208 -0.97 -8.33 3.58
CA ARG A 208 -0.98 -9.21 2.41
C ARG A 208 -0.63 -8.43 1.17
N ILE A 209 0.43 -8.83 0.50
CA ILE A 209 0.90 -8.19 -0.73
C ILE A 209 0.88 -9.23 -1.83
N ALA A 210 0.32 -8.89 -3.00
CA ALA A 210 0.38 -9.74 -4.17
C ALA A 210 0.78 -8.94 -5.42
N THR A 211 1.61 -9.53 -6.26
CA THR A 211 2.05 -8.93 -7.54
C THR A 211 2.28 -10.02 -8.60
N ASP A 212 2.08 -9.65 -9.85
CA ASP A 212 2.41 -10.47 -11.03
C ASP A 212 3.73 -10.01 -11.70
N ILE A 213 4.52 -9.23 -10.97
CA ILE A 213 5.79 -8.65 -11.45
C ILE A 213 6.92 -9.07 -10.52
N GLU A 214 7.76 -9.98 -10.99
CA GLU A 214 8.89 -10.57 -10.26
C GLU A 214 9.84 -9.52 -9.66
N ASP A 215 10.21 -8.49 -10.41
CA ASP A 215 11.03 -7.37 -9.94
C ASP A 215 10.33 -6.54 -8.82
N TYR A 216 9.00 -6.57 -8.76
CA TYR A 216 8.27 -5.97 -7.66
C TYR A 216 8.22 -6.91 -6.44
N ALA A 217 8.11 -8.23 -6.64
CA ALA A 217 8.20 -9.20 -5.56
C ALA A 217 9.55 -9.13 -4.85
N LEU A 218 10.65 -9.08 -5.62
CA LEU A 218 11.99 -8.85 -5.08
C LEU A 218 12.03 -7.56 -4.23
N HIS A 219 11.51 -6.47 -4.76
CA HIS A 219 11.48 -5.20 -4.01
C HIS A 219 10.67 -5.29 -2.70
N VAL A 220 9.58 -6.05 -2.66
CA VAL A 220 8.82 -6.30 -1.43
C VAL A 220 9.69 -6.99 -0.41
N HIS A 221 10.38 -8.07 -0.80
CA HIS A 221 11.29 -8.79 0.09
C HIS A 221 12.41 -7.89 0.62
N GLU A 222 13.06 -7.11 -0.26
CA GLU A 222 14.12 -6.16 0.13
C GLU A 222 13.63 -5.16 1.19
N VAL A 223 12.45 -4.55 0.99
CA VAL A 223 11.88 -3.60 1.95
C VAL A 223 11.55 -4.27 3.28
N MET A 224 11.01 -5.49 3.26
CA MET A 224 10.63 -6.20 4.48
C MET A 224 11.85 -6.71 5.26
N ASP A 225 12.90 -7.13 4.57
CA ASP A 225 14.17 -7.60 5.20
C ASP A 225 14.94 -6.47 5.90
N GLU A 226 14.71 -5.20 5.50
CA GLU A 226 15.32 -4.03 6.13
C GLU A 226 14.57 -3.53 7.38
N LEU A 227 13.36 -4.05 7.65
CA LEU A 227 12.48 -3.57 8.71
C LEU A 227 12.38 -4.57 9.86
N ASP A 228 12.75 -4.13 11.05
CA ASP A 228 12.48 -4.87 12.28
C ASP A 228 10.95 -4.89 12.57
N GLY A 229 10.49 -5.98 13.18
CA GLY A 229 9.11 -6.12 13.62
C GLY A 229 8.15 -6.75 12.62
N PHE A 230 8.59 -7.05 11.42
CA PHE A 230 7.85 -7.90 10.48
C PHE A 230 8.51 -9.28 10.35
N HIS A 231 7.71 -10.30 10.13
CA HIS A 231 8.18 -11.59 9.63
C HIS A 231 7.31 -12.05 8.46
N ASN A 232 7.90 -12.78 7.56
CA ASN A 232 7.19 -13.37 6.42
C ASN A 232 6.70 -14.77 6.81
N ASP A 233 5.38 -14.97 6.79
CA ASP A 233 4.74 -16.24 7.16
C ASP A 233 4.50 -17.16 5.95
N GLY A 234 5.23 -16.93 4.87
CA GLY A 234 5.19 -17.74 3.66
C GLY A 234 5.70 -19.15 3.89
N THR A 235 5.00 -20.12 3.32
CA THR A 235 5.31 -21.57 3.44
C THR A 235 5.90 -22.16 2.18
N LEU A 236 5.92 -21.41 1.08
CA LEU A 236 6.52 -21.80 -0.19
C LEU A 236 7.88 -21.12 -0.34
N THR A 237 8.82 -21.81 -0.96
CA THR A 237 10.10 -21.21 -1.35
C THR A 237 10.04 -20.85 -2.83
N VAL A 238 10.30 -19.59 -3.15
CA VAL A 238 10.43 -19.09 -4.52
C VAL A 238 11.82 -18.55 -4.75
N SER A 239 12.37 -18.80 -5.94
CA SER A 239 13.70 -18.32 -6.32
C SER A 239 13.56 -17.10 -7.22
N LEU A 240 14.00 -15.94 -6.75
CA LEU A 240 13.91 -14.67 -7.48
C LEU A 240 15.32 -14.18 -7.89
N PRO A 241 15.47 -13.52 -9.04
CA PRO A 241 16.72 -12.86 -9.39
C PRO A 241 16.96 -11.68 -8.45
N VAL A 242 18.15 -11.62 -7.84
CA VAL A 242 18.55 -10.56 -6.88
C VAL A 242 19.12 -9.32 -7.57
N GLU A 243 18.78 -9.11 -8.83
CA GLU A 243 19.22 -7.95 -9.61
C GLU A 243 18.02 -7.36 -10.35
N HIS A 244 17.83 -6.06 -10.21
CA HIS A 244 16.78 -5.34 -10.93
C HIS A 244 17.13 -5.20 -12.41
N VAL A 245 16.50 -5.98 -13.26
CA VAL A 245 16.72 -5.93 -14.70
C VAL A 245 15.78 -4.94 -15.35
N GLY A 246 16.35 -3.92 -16.00
CA GLY A 246 15.58 -3.03 -16.86
C GLY A 246 15.01 -3.80 -18.07
N LYS A 247 13.86 -3.37 -18.59
CA LYS A 247 13.28 -3.94 -19.83
C LYS A 247 14.35 -4.03 -20.92
N GLY A 248 14.67 -5.22 -21.37
CA GLY A 248 15.38 -5.35 -22.65
C GLY A 248 16.16 -6.61 -22.96
N ASN A 249 16.59 -7.42 -22.01
CA ASN A 249 17.47 -8.53 -22.33
C ASN A 249 17.03 -9.83 -21.64
N ALA A 250 16.19 -10.63 -22.31
CA ALA A 250 15.82 -11.96 -21.85
C ALA A 250 17.02 -12.92 -21.71
N ASP A 251 18.08 -12.71 -22.48
CA ASP A 251 19.29 -13.53 -22.43
C ASP A 251 20.18 -13.21 -21.21
N GLU A 252 20.11 -11.97 -20.67
CA GLU A 252 20.79 -11.60 -19.43
C GLU A 252 20.09 -12.17 -18.20
N ALA A 253 18.78 -12.37 -18.24
CA ALA A 253 17.99 -12.92 -17.13
C ALA A 253 18.43 -14.34 -16.73
N ALA A 254 18.88 -15.16 -17.67
CA ALA A 254 19.33 -16.51 -17.41
C ALA A 254 20.68 -16.60 -16.67
N ALA A 255 21.44 -15.50 -16.60
CA ALA A 255 22.75 -15.43 -15.96
C ALA A 255 22.70 -14.73 -14.59
N LEU A 256 21.52 -14.28 -14.13
CA LEU A 256 21.37 -13.55 -12.87
C LEU A 256 21.56 -14.45 -11.66
N ARG A 257 22.12 -13.88 -10.59
CA ARG A 257 22.12 -14.55 -9.28
C ARG A 257 20.70 -14.59 -8.76
N HIS A 258 20.32 -15.71 -8.17
CA HIS A 258 19.03 -15.89 -7.52
C HIS A 258 19.20 -16.05 -6.02
N ALA A 259 18.20 -15.66 -5.27
CA ALA A 259 18.05 -15.96 -3.85
C ALA A 259 16.64 -16.54 -3.61
N ASP A 260 16.54 -17.34 -2.57
CA ASP A 260 15.31 -17.99 -2.18
C ASP A 260 14.58 -17.11 -1.15
N PHE A 261 13.30 -16.90 -1.38
CA PHE A 261 12.41 -16.13 -0.52
C PHE A 261 11.19 -16.97 -0.12
N ALA A 262 10.61 -16.64 1.04
CA ALA A 262 9.37 -17.25 1.48
C ALA A 262 8.17 -16.50 0.86
N GLU A 263 7.25 -17.24 0.26
CA GLU A 263 5.97 -16.75 -0.25
C GLU A 263 4.85 -17.72 0.17
N SER A 264 3.61 -17.39 -0.09
CA SER A 264 2.48 -18.29 0.16
C SER A 264 1.77 -18.70 -1.12
N GLU A 265 0.93 -19.72 -1.00
CA GLU A 265 -0.09 -19.94 -2.00
C GLU A 265 -1.01 -18.72 -2.12
N ARG A 266 -1.72 -18.64 -3.24
CA ARG A 266 -2.70 -17.59 -3.47
C ARG A 266 -3.65 -17.45 -2.28
N PHE A 267 -3.78 -16.22 -1.77
CA PHE A 267 -4.71 -15.93 -0.68
C PHE A 267 -6.17 -16.23 -1.09
N ASP A 268 -6.80 -17.19 -0.42
CA ASP A 268 -8.16 -17.65 -0.73
C ASP A 268 -9.23 -16.55 -0.59
N GLY A 269 -9.00 -15.58 0.31
CA GLY A 269 -9.89 -14.44 0.50
C GLY A 269 -9.90 -13.45 -0.66
N ARG A 270 -8.94 -13.55 -1.61
CA ARG A 270 -8.85 -12.67 -2.77
C ARG A 270 -9.67 -13.22 -3.93
N VAL A 271 -10.63 -12.43 -4.44
CA VAL A 271 -11.34 -12.81 -5.68
C VAL A 271 -10.43 -12.68 -6.90
N LEU A 272 -10.68 -13.49 -7.91
CA LEU A 272 -9.93 -13.43 -9.15
C LEU A 272 -10.31 -12.17 -9.95
N THR A 273 -9.56 -11.09 -9.73
CA THR A 273 -9.79 -9.79 -10.36
C THR A 273 -9.43 -9.79 -11.86
N ASN A 274 -9.88 -8.78 -12.59
CA ASN A 274 -9.52 -8.64 -14.00
C ASN A 274 -8.01 -8.42 -14.21
N PHE A 275 -7.30 -7.85 -13.24
CA PHE A 275 -5.85 -7.68 -13.29
C PHE A 275 -5.15 -9.03 -13.16
N GLU A 276 -5.52 -9.81 -12.17
CA GLU A 276 -4.96 -11.14 -11.94
C GLU A 276 -5.21 -12.09 -13.12
N LYS A 277 -6.45 -12.09 -13.66
CA LYS A 277 -6.78 -12.85 -14.89
C LYS A 277 -5.88 -12.51 -16.06
N LYS A 278 -5.58 -11.24 -16.27
CA LYS A 278 -4.67 -10.79 -17.34
C LYS A 278 -3.23 -11.22 -17.08
N GLY A 279 -2.76 -11.19 -15.83
CA GLY A 279 -1.45 -11.69 -15.44
C GLY A 279 -1.31 -13.17 -15.75
N LEU A 280 -2.24 -13.97 -15.27
CA LEU A 280 -2.29 -15.42 -15.51
C LEU A 280 -2.40 -15.76 -17.00
N ALA A 281 -3.26 -15.07 -17.75
CA ALA A 281 -3.40 -15.28 -19.20
C ALA A 281 -2.12 -14.92 -19.98
N ALA A 282 -1.29 -14.03 -19.42
CA ALA A 282 0.02 -13.70 -19.97
C ALA A 282 1.14 -14.67 -19.49
N GLY A 283 0.79 -15.73 -18.76
CA GLY A 283 1.75 -16.71 -18.22
C GLY A 283 2.61 -16.18 -17.07
N ARG A 284 2.19 -15.08 -16.40
CA ARG A 284 2.93 -14.53 -15.26
C ARG A 284 2.64 -15.34 -13.99
N VAL A 285 3.67 -15.50 -13.17
CA VAL A 285 3.55 -16.04 -11.82
C VAL A 285 2.98 -14.97 -10.91
N ILE A 286 2.11 -15.34 -10.01
CA ILE A 286 1.61 -14.44 -8.95
C ILE A 286 2.41 -14.73 -7.69
N HIS A 287 3.00 -13.69 -7.14
CA HIS A 287 3.78 -13.69 -5.91
C HIS A 287 2.88 -13.17 -4.78
N ASP A 288 2.67 -13.99 -3.76
CA ASP A 288 1.86 -13.69 -2.58
C ASP A 288 2.76 -13.66 -1.33
N SER A 289 2.87 -12.51 -0.68
CA SER A 289 3.70 -12.30 0.51
C SER A 289 2.82 -11.94 1.71
N PRO A 290 2.59 -12.88 2.65
CA PRO A 290 1.91 -12.64 3.93
C PRO A 290 2.93 -12.12 4.95
N ILE A 291 2.93 -10.83 5.20
CA ILE A 291 3.85 -10.16 6.11
C ILE A 291 3.12 -9.91 7.43
N VAL A 292 3.60 -10.51 8.51
CA VAL A 292 2.97 -10.47 9.84
C VAL A 292 3.69 -9.49 10.74
N ALA A 293 2.95 -8.61 11.40
CA ALA A 293 3.50 -7.65 12.36
C ALA A 293 3.74 -8.33 13.72
N CYS A 294 4.94 -8.16 14.24
CA CYS A 294 5.30 -8.54 15.60
C CYS A 294 5.49 -7.27 16.45
N ASN A 295 4.42 -6.77 17.03
CA ASN A 295 4.48 -5.58 17.89
C ASN A 295 4.85 -5.91 19.35
N ALA A 296 4.74 -7.17 19.76
CA ALA A 296 5.25 -7.65 21.04
C ALA A 296 6.66 -8.22 20.84
N ILE A 297 7.61 -7.78 21.66
CA ILE A 297 8.84 -8.54 21.86
C ILE A 297 8.38 -9.89 22.41
N ARG A 298 8.36 -10.93 21.58
CA ARG A 298 8.18 -12.29 22.06
C ARG A 298 9.39 -12.65 22.91
N LEU A 299 9.40 -12.19 24.16
CA LEU A 299 10.27 -12.72 25.17
C LEU A 299 9.82 -14.15 25.44
N GLY A 300 10.39 -15.10 24.72
CA GLY A 300 10.29 -16.50 25.10
C GLY A 300 10.98 -16.68 26.44
N ILE A 301 10.21 -16.50 27.51
CA ILE A 301 10.70 -16.80 28.88
C ILE A 301 10.60 -18.30 29.05
N SER A 302 11.73 -18.99 28.86
CA SER A 302 11.84 -20.40 29.27
C SER A 302 12.40 -20.44 30.67
N VAL A 303 11.62 -20.95 31.61
CA VAL A 303 12.02 -21.12 32.99
C VAL A 303 12.49 -22.55 33.17
N PHE A 304 13.78 -22.74 33.45
CA PHE A 304 14.35 -24.04 33.80
C PHE A 304 14.76 -24.01 35.27
N TYR A 305 14.45 -25.10 35.96
CA TYR A 305 14.99 -25.34 37.32
C TYR A 305 16.17 -26.30 37.21
N GLU A 306 17.34 -25.84 37.52
CA GLU A 306 18.54 -26.69 37.67
C GLU A 306 19.19 -26.38 39.00
N ASP A 307 19.35 -27.39 39.80
CA ASP A 307 20.05 -27.35 41.09
C ASP A 307 19.71 -26.16 42.03
N SER A 308 18.41 -25.89 42.21
CA SER A 308 17.92 -24.80 43.07
C SER A 308 18.20 -23.38 42.55
N CYS A 309 18.50 -23.23 41.30
CA CYS A 309 18.68 -21.93 40.62
C CYS A 309 17.59 -21.72 39.57
N LEU A 310 16.94 -20.58 39.63
CA LEU A 310 15.98 -20.16 38.60
C LEU A 310 16.75 -19.57 37.39
N ILE A 311 16.78 -20.25 36.26
CA ILE A 311 17.36 -19.73 35.02
C ILE A 311 16.23 -19.21 34.16
N VAL A 312 16.20 -17.90 33.96
CA VAL A 312 15.29 -17.25 33.02
C VAL A 312 16.04 -17.02 31.72
N ALA A 313 15.78 -17.83 30.71
CA ALA A 313 16.27 -17.59 29.35
C ALA A 313 15.29 -16.73 28.60
N VAL A 314 15.69 -15.53 28.21
CA VAL A 314 14.94 -14.66 27.33
C VAL A 314 15.44 -14.93 25.90
N CYS A 315 14.65 -15.64 25.10
CA CYS A 315 14.92 -15.81 23.68
C CYS A 315 14.24 -14.67 22.92
N ASP A 316 15.03 -13.82 22.30
CA ASP A 316 14.55 -12.95 21.24
C ASP A 316 14.38 -13.81 19.97
N THR A 317 13.14 -14.12 19.61
CA THR A 317 12.82 -14.94 18.44
C THR A 317 12.80 -14.14 17.15
N GLY A 318 13.13 -12.83 17.20
CA GLY A 318 13.10 -11.90 16.06
C GLY A 318 14.43 -11.66 15.36
N ALA A 319 15.54 -12.31 15.75
CA ALA A 319 16.83 -12.07 15.10
C ALA A 319 17.45 -13.36 14.58
N THR A 320 17.56 -13.50 13.29
CA THR A 320 18.58 -14.33 12.66
C THR A 320 19.96 -13.87 13.11
N ARG A 321 20.59 -14.67 13.99
CA ARG A 321 21.97 -14.56 14.46
C ARG A 321 22.31 -13.38 15.37
N ARG A 322 22.28 -13.62 16.66
CA ARG A 322 23.36 -13.40 17.66
C ARG A 322 22.80 -13.22 19.07
N GLY A 323 23.24 -14.12 19.95
CA GLY A 323 23.37 -13.83 21.36
C GLY A 323 22.25 -14.30 22.26
N LEU A 324 22.40 -15.53 22.79
CA LEU A 324 21.75 -15.93 24.04
C LEU A 324 22.31 -15.04 25.15
N HIS A 325 21.52 -14.13 25.70
CA HIS A 325 21.83 -13.50 26.96
C HIS A 325 21.24 -14.33 28.09
N VAL A 326 22.08 -15.13 28.74
CA VAL A 326 21.70 -15.87 29.95
C VAL A 326 22.01 -14.98 31.15
N GLY A 327 20.97 -14.46 31.78
CA GLY A 327 21.09 -13.78 33.08
C GLY A 327 20.78 -14.75 34.22
N GLN A 328 21.70 -14.96 35.14
CA GLN A 328 21.45 -15.67 36.39
C GLN A 328 20.91 -14.69 37.43
N ILE A 329 19.67 -14.92 37.90
CA ILE A 329 19.15 -14.26 39.09
C ILE A 329 19.22 -15.32 40.23
N ARG A 330 20.09 -15.11 41.21
CA ARG A 330 20.05 -15.85 42.46
C ARG A 330 18.96 -15.27 43.35
N VAL A 331 18.02 -16.10 43.76
CA VAL A 331 17.07 -15.78 44.83
C VAL A 331 17.64 -16.17 46.16
#